data_3b203857c786ee163aa4405499948884
#
_entry.id   3b203857c786ee163aa4405499948884
#
_cell.length_a   1.000
_cell.length_b   1.000
_cell.length_c   1.000
_cell.angle_alpha   90.00
_cell.angle_beta   90.00
_cell.angle_gamma   90.00
#
_symmetry.space_group_name_H-M   'P 1'
#
loop_
_entity.id
_entity.type
_entity.pdbx_description
1 polymer ?
#
loop_
_entity_poly.entity_id
_entity_poly.type
_entity_poly.pdbx_seq_one_letter_code
_entity_poly.pdbx_strand_id
1 'polypeptide(L)'
;ICCEFFGNPSRELTMIGVTGTNGKTTVTTLIKHMLEQCLHTKVGLIGTNANIIGDEVLHTEHTTPDTYELQKLLRRMVDAGCTHAVMEVSSHSLVLHRVEGIRFRVGIFTNLSQDHLDFHKTMEAYAEAKALLFAQSDIGIVNADDDWAHVMLERAKCPMQTYSAKRNDADLVAKDIRL
;
A
#
# COMPACT_ATOMS: atom_id res chain seq x y z
N ILE A 1 18.31 0.04 11.16
CA ILE A 1 18.32 0.15 12.64
C ILE A 1 16.94 -0.14 13.21
N CYS A 2 15.85 0.65 12.89
CA CYS A 2 14.51 0.39 13.47
C CYS A 2 13.99 -1.01 13.15
N CYS A 3 14.11 -1.48 11.89
CA CYS A 3 13.67 -2.84 11.52
C CYS A 3 14.36 -3.91 12.38
N GLU A 4 15.66 -3.82 12.54
CA GLU A 4 16.44 -4.77 13.35
C GLU A 4 16.12 -4.69 14.84
N PHE A 5 15.93 -3.46 15.35
CA PHE A 5 15.55 -3.27 16.75
C PHE A 5 14.25 -4.00 17.11
N PHE A 6 13.27 -4.00 16.20
CA PHE A 6 12.01 -4.71 16.37
C PHE A 6 12.03 -6.14 15.81
N GLY A 7 13.20 -6.69 15.44
CA GLY A 7 13.34 -8.07 14.95
C GLY A 7 12.83 -8.28 13.52
N ASN A 8 12.83 -7.22 12.67
CA ASN A 8 12.38 -7.27 11.27
C ASN A 8 10.95 -7.81 11.09
N PRO A 9 9.93 -7.27 11.75
CA PRO A 9 8.59 -7.85 11.79
C PRO A 9 7.91 -7.94 10.41
N SER A 10 8.28 -7.06 9.47
CA SER A 10 7.76 -7.11 8.09
C SER A 10 8.16 -8.38 7.33
N ARG A 11 9.16 -9.13 7.79
CA ARG A 11 9.55 -10.43 7.19
C ARG A 11 8.68 -11.58 7.69
N GLU A 12 8.00 -11.41 8.80
CA GLU A 12 7.09 -12.38 9.41
C GLU A 12 5.64 -12.17 8.93
N LEU A 13 5.36 -11.05 8.25
CA LEU A 13 4.06 -10.66 7.72
C LEU A 13 4.06 -10.67 6.20
N THR A 14 2.96 -11.08 5.59
CA THR A 14 2.70 -10.79 4.18
C THR A 14 2.24 -9.34 4.05
N MET A 15 3.14 -8.47 3.59
CA MET A 15 2.89 -7.03 3.50
C MET A 15 2.20 -6.66 2.19
N ILE A 16 1.12 -5.88 2.26
CA ILE A 16 0.41 -5.32 1.10
C ILE A 16 0.39 -3.81 1.23
N GLY A 17 0.97 -3.10 0.25
CA GLY A 17 1.02 -1.64 0.23
C GLY A 17 0.09 -1.06 -0.83
N VAL A 18 -0.70 -0.06 -0.45
CA VAL A 18 -1.61 0.64 -1.39
C VAL A 18 -1.24 2.10 -1.45
N THR A 19 -0.90 2.57 -2.64
CA THR A 19 -0.64 3.99 -2.93
C THR A 19 -1.63 4.55 -3.94
N GLY A 20 -1.71 5.86 -4.03
CA GLY A 20 -2.59 6.61 -4.91
C GLY A 20 -3.00 7.93 -4.26
N THR A 21 -3.71 8.79 -4.99
CA THR A 21 -4.28 10.01 -4.40
C THR A 21 -5.53 9.63 -3.61
N ASN A 22 -6.48 8.95 -4.23
CA ASN A 22 -7.77 8.60 -3.66
C ASN A 22 -7.96 7.07 -3.58
N GLY A 23 -8.85 6.63 -2.69
CA GLY A 23 -9.28 5.24 -2.59
C GLY A 23 -8.36 4.32 -1.78
N LYS A 24 -7.23 4.79 -1.26
CA LYS A 24 -6.31 3.98 -0.44
C LYS A 24 -7.04 3.32 0.74
N THR A 25 -7.71 4.10 1.55
CA THR A 25 -8.44 3.62 2.75
C THR A 25 -9.51 2.59 2.40
N THR A 26 -10.28 2.84 1.35
CA THR A 26 -11.31 1.90 0.89
C THR A 26 -10.69 0.59 0.44
N VAL A 27 -9.65 0.66 -0.40
CA VAL A 27 -8.98 -0.54 -0.93
C VAL A 27 -8.30 -1.33 0.17
N THR A 28 -7.58 -0.69 1.08
CA THR A 28 -6.92 -1.38 2.21
C THR A 28 -7.92 -2.06 3.14
N THR A 29 -9.04 -1.39 3.44
CA THR A 29 -10.11 -1.96 4.26
C THR A 29 -10.76 -3.17 3.59
N LEU A 30 -11.07 -3.08 2.30
CA LEU A 30 -11.64 -4.19 1.54
C LEU A 30 -10.68 -5.39 1.48
N ILE A 31 -9.40 -5.16 1.19
CA ILE A 31 -8.39 -6.23 1.15
C ILE A 31 -8.27 -6.89 2.53
N LYS A 32 -8.22 -6.12 3.62
CA LYS A 32 -8.21 -6.67 4.98
C LYS A 32 -9.39 -7.62 5.19
N HIS A 33 -10.61 -7.16 4.94
CA HIS A 33 -11.81 -7.98 5.12
C HIS A 33 -11.82 -9.23 4.23
N MET A 34 -11.42 -9.11 2.96
CA MET A 34 -11.34 -10.25 2.05
C MET A 34 -10.33 -11.30 2.55
N LEU A 35 -9.15 -10.87 2.98
CA LEU A 35 -8.13 -11.79 3.52
C LEU A 35 -8.62 -12.50 4.79
N GLU A 36 -9.25 -11.76 5.71
CA GLU A 36 -9.81 -12.34 6.93
C GLU A 36 -10.91 -13.37 6.64
N GLN A 37 -11.80 -13.06 5.70
CA GLN A 37 -12.87 -13.97 5.30
C GLN A 37 -12.37 -15.21 4.54
N CYS A 38 -11.44 -15.02 3.59
CA CYS A 38 -10.98 -16.10 2.75
C CYS A 38 -9.93 -17.01 3.42
N LEU A 39 -9.06 -16.44 4.25
CA LEU A 39 -7.94 -17.16 4.86
C LEU A 39 -8.19 -17.53 6.33
N HIS A 40 -9.28 -17.06 6.92
CA HIS A 40 -9.62 -17.26 8.34
C HIS A 40 -8.45 -16.90 9.28
N THR A 41 -7.78 -15.77 9.02
CA THR A 41 -6.60 -15.31 9.73
C THR A 41 -6.75 -13.86 10.19
N LYS A 42 -5.93 -13.44 11.14
CA LYS A 42 -5.87 -12.04 11.57
C LYS A 42 -5.06 -11.22 10.59
N VAL A 43 -5.58 -10.05 10.22
CA VAL A 43 -4.92 -9.10 9.32
C VAL A 43 -4.78 -7.75 9.98
N GLY A 44 -3.55 -7.22 10.01
CA GLY A 44 -3.28 -5.86 10.47
C GLY A 44 -3.65 -4.83 9.41
N LEU A 45 -4.08 -3.64 9.83
CA LEU A 45 -4.33 -2.49 8.96
C LEU A 45 -3.58 -1.27 9.48
N ILE A 46 -2.91 -0.55 8.58
CA ILE A 46 -2.28 0.74 8.86
C ILE A 46 -2.84 1.76 7.86
N GLY A 47 -3.50 2.80 8.36
CA GLY A 47 -4.12 3.76 7.46
C GLY A 47 -4.60 5.06 8.12
N THR A 48 -5.18 5.91 7.30
CA THR A 48 -5.58 7.27 7.67
C THR A 48 -6.60 7.32 8.80
N ASN A 49 -7.56 6.41 8.82
CA ASN A 49 -8.66 6.44 9.81
C ASN A 49 -8.27 5.80 11.13
N ALA A 50 -7.51 4.73 11.09
CA ALA A 50 -7.05 3.98 12.25
C ALA A 50 -5.95 3.00 11.88
N ASN A 51 -5.18 2.57 12.88
CA ASN A 51 -4.38 1.35 12.81
C ASN A 51 -5.14 0.23 13.54
N ILE A 52 -5.24 -0.96 12.94
CA ILE A 52 -6.02 -2.07 13.49
C ILE A 52 -5.12 -3.29 13.65
N ILE A 53 -5.15 -3.90 14.84
CA ILE A 53 -4.40 -5.12 15.15
C ILE A 53 -5.41 -6.17 15.66
N GLY A 54 -5.82 -7.08 14.76
CA GLY A 54 -6.95 -7.96 15.08
C GLY A 54 -8.23 -7.14 15.34
N ASP A 55 -8.73 -7.20 16.59
CA ASP A 55 -9.93 -6.44 17.01
C ASP A 55 -9.59 -5.09 17.69
N GLU A 56 -8.31 -4.82 17.93
CA GLU A 56 -7.85 -3.58 18.58
C GLU A 56 -7.77 -2.45 17.56
N VAL A 57 -8.48 -1.35 17.83
CA VAL A 57 -8.46 -0.13 17.01
C VAL A 57 -7.62 0.93 17.71
N LEU A 58 -6.58 1.40 17.04
CA LEU A 58 -5.64 2.39 17.57
C LEU A 58 -5.78 3.70 16.80
N HIS A 59 -5.73 4.81 17.54
CA HIS A 59 -5.68 6.13 16.93
C HIS A 59 -4.42 6.31 16.06
N THR A 60 -4.52 7.08 15.00
CA THR A 60 -3.41 7.43 14.12
C THR A 60 -3.38 8.94 13.87
N GLU A 61 -2.19 9.51 13.80
CA GLU A 61 -1.97 10.93 13.43
C GLU A 61 -1.57 11.07 11.95
N HIS A 62 -1.12 9.99 11.34
CA HIS A 62 -0.60 9.98 9.97
C HIS A 62 -1.12 8.78 9.19
N THR A 63 -1.41 9.00 7.91
CA THR A 63 -1.75 7.91 6.95
C THR A 63 -0.73 6.79 6.96
N THR A 64 0.54 7.15 7.01
CA THR A 64 1.68 6.24 7.15
C THR A 64 2.54 6.77 8.29
N PRO A 65 2.67 6.03 9.40
CA PRO A 65 3.48 6.44 10.55
C PRO A 65 4.95 6.67 10.20
N ASP A 66 5.70 7.29 11.10
CA ASP A 66 7.16 7.35 10.99
C ASP A 66 7.77 5.94 11.16
N THR A 67 9.07 5.84 10.83
CA THR A 67 9.75 4.53 10.79
C THR A 67 9.70 3.79 12.13
N TYR A 68 9.84 4.49 13.25
CA TYR A 68 9.84 3.84 14.58
C TYR A 68 8.46 3.30 14.93
N GLU A 69 7.42 4.15 14.86
CA GLU A 69 6.05 3.74 15.17
C GLU A 69 5.55 2.68 14.19
N LEU A 70 5.95 2.77 12.91
CA LEU A 70 5.61 1.76 11.91
C LEU A 70 6.17 0.37 12.28
N GLN A 71 7.47 0.26 12.60
CA GLN A 71 8.08 -1.01 12.97
C GLN A 71 7.52 -1.56 14.29
N LYS A 72 7.22 -0.70 15.25
CA LYS A 72 6.56 -1.06 16.51
C LYS A 72 5.14 -1.62 16.27
N LEU A 73 4.35 -0.99 15.39
CA LEU A 73 3.02 -1.50 15.01
C LEU A 73 3.12 -2.87 14.34
N LEU A 74 4.05 -3.04 13.40
CA LEU A 74 4.28 -4.32 12.73
C LEU A 74 4.69 -5.41 13.72
N ARG A 75 5.56 -5.10 14.69
CA ARG A 75 5.91 -6.04 15.76
C ARG A 75 4.69 -6.45 16.58
N ARG A 76 3.87 -5.49 17.00
CA ARG A 76 2.62 -5.76 17.70
C ARG A 76 1.65 -6.63 16.88
N MET A 77 1.58 -6.43 15.57
CA MET A 77 0.76 -7.26 14.68
C MET A 77 1.24 -8.71 14.67
N VAL A 78 2.56 -8.94 14.57
CA VAL A 78 3.14 -10.29 14.66
C VAL A 78 2.83 -10.92 16.01
N ASP A 79 3.07 -10.21 17.11
CA ASP A 79 2.83 -10.70 18.48
C ASP A 79 1.35 -11.00 18.74
N ALA A 80 0.44 -10.30 18.08
CA ALA A 80 -1.00 -10.56 18.10
C ALA A 80 -1.45 -11.73 17.21
N GLY A 81 -0.52 -12.34 16.46
CA GLY A 81 -0.78 -13.46 15.56
C GLY A 81 -1.36 -13.05 14.20
N CYS A 82 -1.15 -11.82 13.75
CA CYS A 82 -1.46 -11.44 12.37
C CYS A 82 -0.48 -12.16 11.42
N THR A 83 -1.00 -12.62 10.29
CA THR A 83 -0.20 -13.23 9.20
C THR A 83 0.03 -12.27 8.05
N HIS A 84 -0.84 -11.28 7.91
CA HIS A 84 -0.83 -10.28 6.87
C HIS A 84 -0.93 -8.88 7.48
N ALA A 85 -0.38 -7.89 6.81
CA ALA A 85 -0.61 -6.49 7.10
C ALA A 85 -0.86 -5.71 5.80
N VAL A 86 -1.96 -4.97 5.78
CA VAL A 86 -2.34 -4.10 4.66
C VAL A 86 -2.13 -2.67 5.10
N MET A 87 -1.46 -1.85 4.29
CA MET A 87 -1.19 -0.48 4.68
C MET A 87 -1.35 0.53 3.54
N GLU A 88 -1.81 1.71 3.92
CA GLU A 88 -1.75 2.89 3.07
C GLU A 88 -0.32 3.40 3.02
N VAL A 89 0.22 3.55 1.80
CA VAL A 89 1.58 4.07 1.58
C VAL A 89 1.48 5.42 0.89
N SER A 90 1.70 6.48 1.67
CA SER A 90 1.68 7.85 1.15
C SER A 90 2.94 8.15 0.33
N SER A 91 2.84 9.05 -0.65
CA SER A 91 4.01 9.52 -1.41
C SER A 91 5.07 10.17 -0.52
N HIS A 92 4.63 10.89 0.51
CA HIS A 92 5.53 11.45 1.53
C HIS A 92 6.33 10.36 2.25
N SER A 93 5.67 9.26 2.65
CA SER A 93 6.33 8.16 3.36
C SER A 93 7.39 7.46 2.50
N LEU A 94 7.17 7.40 1.19
CA LEU A 94 8.13 6.85 0.24
C LEU A 94 9.34 7.77 0.07
N VAL A 95 9.12 9.06 -0.18
CA VAL A 95 10.20 10.05 -0.34
C VAL A 95 11.00 10.25 0.95
N LEU A 96 10.33 10.23 2.09
CA LEU A 96 10.94 10.39 3.41
C LEU A 96 11.48 9.09 4.01
N HIS A 97 11.55 8.01 3.23
CA HIS A 97 12.09 6.70 3.61
C HIS A 97 11.44 6.06 4.86
N ARG A 98 10.19 6.43 5.19
CA ARG A 98 9.50 5.87 6.37
C ARG A 98 9.21 4.38 6.26
N VAL A 99 9.06 3.88 5.02
CA VAL A 99 8.78 2.47 4.70
C VAL A 99 10.01 1.72 4.21
N GLU A 100 11.19 2.32 4.31
CA GLU A 100 12.42 1.66 3.89
C GLU A 100 12.72 0.43 4.76
N GLY A 101 13.16 -0.65 4.10
CA GLY A 101 13.40 -1.95 4.74
C GLY A 101 12.14 -2.84 4.86
N ILE A 102 10.98 -2.34 4.47
CA ILE A 102 9.78 -3.16 4.29
C ILE A 102 9.77 -3.71 2.87
N ARG A 103 9.57 -5.02 2.72
CA ARG A 103 9.33 -5.65 1.44
C ARG A 103 7.84 -5.97 1.33
N PHE A 104 7.21 -5.38 0.35
CA PHE A 104 5.80 -5.64 0.05
C PHE A 104 5.67 -6.87 -0.83
N ARG A 105 4.79 -7.80 -0.46
CA ARG A 105 4.42 -8.91 -1.34
C ARG A 105 3.66 -8.40 -2.55
N VAL A 106 2.78 -7.40 -2.31
CA VAL A 106 2.01 -6.74 -3.36
C VAL A 106 2.02 -5.23 -3.13
N GLY A 107 2.38 -4.47 -4.15
CA GLY A 107 2.19 -3.02 -4.23
C GLY A 107 1.02 -2.70 -5.16
N ILE A 108 0.14 -1.80 -4.76
CA ILE A 108 -1.06 -1.45 -5.53
C ILE A 108 -1.10 0.06 -5.76
N PHE A 109 -1.33 0.47 -7.02
CA PHE A 109 -1.60 1.85 -7.40
C PHE A 109 -3.07 2.02 -7.81
N THR A 110 -3.76 2.96 -7.17
CA THR A 110 -5.18 3.22 -7.43
C THR A 110 -5.41 4.30 -8.47
N ASN A 111 -4.86 5.49 -8.25
CA ASN A 111 -4.97 6.65 -9.15
C ASN A 111 -4.03 7.78 -8.76
N LEU A 112 -3.87 8.77 -9.65
CA LEU A 112 -3.21 10.02 -9.38
C LEU A 112 -4.04 11.20 -9.86
N SER A 113 -4.39 12.11 -8.98
CA SER A 113 -4.98 13.40 -9.27
C SER A 113 -4.19 14.50 -8.58
N GLN A 114 -4.41 15.74 -8.97
CA GLN A 114 -3.68 16.88 -8.41
C GLN A 114 -3.88 16.98 -6.89
N ASP A 115 -2.78 16.81 -6.15
CA ASP A 115 -2.70 16.93 -4.71
C ASP A 115 -1.23 17.09 -4.29
N HIS A 116 -0.96 17.61 -3.09
CA HIS A 116 0.38 17.69 -2.50
C HIS A 116 1.46 18.33 -3.39
N LEU A 117 1.11 19.24 -4.30
CA LEU A 117 2.08 19.93 -5.15
C LEU A 117 2.92 20.98 -4.40
N ASP A 118 2.51 21.37 -3.22
CA ASP A 118 3.33 22.12 -2.25
C ASP A 118 4.61 21.36 -1.89
N PHE A 119 4.53 20.04 -1.77
CA PHE A 119 5.65 19.14 -1.47
C PHE A 119 6.34 18.62 -2.75
N HIS A 120 5.60 18.03 -3.69
CA HIS A 120 6.17 17.35 -4.86
C HIS A 120 6.55 18.29 -6.01
N LYS A 121 6.03 19.54 -6.03
CA LYS A 121 6.24 20.59 -7.03
C LYS A 121 5.57 20.31 -8.38
N THR A 122 5.67 19.09 -8.93
CA THR A 122 5.05 18.73 -10.21
C THR A 122 4.30 17.41 -10.11
N MET A 123 3.39 17.16 -11.05
CA MET A 123 2.65 15.90 -11.14
C MET A 123 3.57 14.72 -11.47
N GLU A 124 4.59 14.95 -12.29
CA GLU A 124 5.61 13.97 -12.64
C GLU A 124 6.38 13.50 -11.40
N ALA A 125 6.88 14.45 -10.59
CA ALA A 125 7.58 14.14 -9.34
C ALA A 125 6.66 13.41 -8.34
N TYR A 126 5.38 13.76 -8.33
CA TYR A 126 4.38 13.08 -7.49
C TYR A 126 4.12 11.64 -7.96
N ALA A 127 4.02 11.41 -9.27
CA ALA A 127 3.91 10.07 -9.85
C ALA A 127 5.16 9.23 -9.55
N GLU A 128 6.36 9.78 -9.78
CA GLU A 128 7.63 9.11 -9.48
C GLU A 128 7.75 8.75 -7.99
N ALA A 129 7.33 9.63 -7.10
CA ALA A 129 7.29 9.35 -5.67
C ALA A 129 6.43 8.12 -5.34
N LYS A 130 5.26 7.97 -5.96
CA LYS A 130 4.40 6.78 -5.77
C LYS A 130 5.00 5.52 -6.39
N ALA A 131 5.67 5.65 -7.52
CA ALA A 131 6.32 4.53 -8.20
C ALA A 131 7.43 3.87 -7.35
N LEU A 132 7.99 4.57 -6.36
CA LEU A 132 8.96 4.00 -5.41
C LEU A 132 8.41 2.77 -4.65
N LEU A 133 7.09 2.65 -4.47
CA LEU A 133 6.49 1.47 -3.88
C LEU A 133 6.87 0.19 -4.62
N PHE A 134 6.91 0.24 -5.96
CA PHE A 134 7.18 -0.93 -6.79
C PHE A 134 8.65 -1.36 -6.79
N ALA A 135 9.57 -0.49 -6.34
CA ALA A 135 10.96 -0.87 -6.09
C ALA A 135 11.14 -1.74 -4.84
N GLN A 136 10.14 -1.75 -3.95
CA GLN A 136 10.10 -2.51 -2.70
C GLN A 136 9.03 -3.62 -2.72
N SER A 137 8.44 -3.92 -3.89
CA SER A 137 7.35 -4.89 -4.05
C SER A 137 7.82 -6.11 -4.84
N ASP A 138 7.25 -7.29 -4.51
CA ASP A 138 7.47 -8.52 -5.30
C ASP A 138 6.61 -8.52 -6.57
N ILE A 139 5.39 -7.97 -6.49
CA ILE A 139 4.44 -7.83 -7.59
C ILE A 139 3.77 -6.46 -7.47
N GLY A 140 3.59 -5.78 -8.60
CA GLY A 140 2.82 -4.55 -8.68
C GLY A 140 1.48 -4.76 -9.37
N ILE A 141 0.44 -4.06 -8.88
CA ILE A 141 -0.89 -4.01 -9.51
C ILE A 141 -1.23 -2.55 -9.77
N VAL A 142 -1.56 -2.23 -11.02
CA VAL A 142 -1.76 -0.85 -11.48
C VAL A 142 -3.12 -0.69 -12.14
N ASN A 143 -3.83 0.38 -11.78
CA ASN A 143 -5.02 0.81 -12.48
C ASN A 143 -4.65 1.37 -13.87
N ALA A 144 -4.94 0.62 -14.93
CA ALA A 144 -4.65 1.01 -16.31
C ALA A 144 -5.59 2.10 -16.85
N ASP A 145 -6.64 2.44 -16.12
CA ASP A 145 -7.56 3.53 -16.48
C ASP A 145 -7.06 4.92 -16.06
N ASP A 146 -5.97 4.96 -15.30
CA ASP A 146 -5.34 6.21 -14.85
C ASP A 146 -4.23 6.65 -15.82
N ASP A 147 -4.23 7.94 -16.17
CA ASP A 147 -3.27 8.49 -17.13
C ASP A 147 -1.80 8.36 -16.69
N TRP A 148 -1.55 8.26 -15.37
CA TRP A 148 -0.21 8.10 -14.80
C TRP A 148 0.23 6.65 -14.61
N ALA A 149 -0.58 5.69 -15.05
CA ALA A 149 -0.24 4.26 -14.96
C ALA A 149 1.10 3.94 -15.66
N HIS A 150 1.40 4.63 -16.77
CA HIS A 150 2.65 4.44 -17.52
C HIS A 150 3.89 4.70 -16.66
N VAL A 151 3.88 5.73 -15.79
CA VAL A 151 5.02 6.03 -14.90
C VAL A 151 5.25 4.89 -13.92
N MET A 152 4.17 4.30 -13.38
CA MET A 152 4.26 3.16 -12.48
C MET A 152 4.89 1.96 -13.18
N LEU A 153 4.46 1.67 -14.42
CA LEU A 153 4.95 0.54 -15.22
C LEU A 153 6.42 0.73 -15.62
N GLU A 154 6.80 1.94 -16.05
CA GLU A 154 8.18 2.26 -16.49
C GLU A 154 9.20 2.23 -15.33
N ARG A 155 8.80 2.65 -14.14
CA ARG A 155 9.68 2.74 -12.97
C ARG A 155 9.71 1.48 -12.12
N ALA A 156 8.80 0.55 -12.35
CA ALA A 156 8.72 -0.69 -11.58
C ALA A 156 9.97 -1.56 -11.77
N LYS A 157 10.40 -2.20 -10.67
CA LYS A 157 11.48 -3.19 -10.66
C LYS A 157 10.96 -4.61 -10.36
N CYS A 158 9.67 -4.81 -10.41
CA CYS A 158 8.98 -6.07 -10.17
C CYS A 158 8.04 -6.40 -11.33
N PRO A 159 7.58 -7.64 -11.45
CA PRO A 159 6.49 -8.00 -12.36
C PRO A 159 5.25 -7.16 -12.08
N MET A 160 4.62 -6.66 -13.14
CA MET A 160 3.46 -5.79 -13.05
C MET A 160 2.24 -6.47 -13.65
N GLN A 161 1.09 -6.25 -13.02
CA GLN A 161 -0.24 -6.61 -13.53
C GLN A 161 -1.10 -5.35 -13.60
N THR A 162 -1.99 -5.32 -14.55
CA THR A 162 -2.89 -4.19 -14.79
C THR A 162 -4.34 -4.59 -14.54
N TYR A 163 -5.15 -3.68 -14.04
CA TYR A 163 -6.59 -3.84 -14.00
C TYR A 163 -7.29 -2.64 -14.63
N SER A 164 -8.48 -2.87 -15.17
CA SER A 164 -9.27 -1.83 -15.82
C SER A 164 -10.77 -2.11 -15.71
N ALA A 165 -11.56 -1.04 -15.64
CA ALA A 165 -13.01 -1.06 -15.84
C ALA A 165 -13.44 -0.44 -17.18
N LYS A 166 -12.50 0.13 -17.95
CA LYS A 166 -12.76 0.83 -19.23
C LYS A 166 -12.10 0.15 -20.42
N ARG A 167 -10.92 -0.43 -20.22
CA ARG A 167 -10.08 -1.04 -21.28
C ARG A 167 -10.25 -2.55 -21.30
N ASN A 168 -10.04 -3.16 -22.49
CA ASN A 168 -10.12 -4.62 -22.65
C ASN A 168 -8.75 -5.31 -22.77
N ASP A 169 -7.67 -4.53 -22.74
CA ASP A 169 -6.28 -4.99 -22.90
C ASP A 169 -5.51 -5.08 -21.57
N ALA A 170 -6.18 -4.85 -20.43
CA ALA A 170 -5.59 -5.07 -19.11
C ALA A 170 -5.61 -6.57 -18.74
N ASP A 171 -4.71 -6.98 -17.83
CA ASP A 171 -4.63 -8.37 -17.35
C ASP A 171 -5.91 -8.79 -16.62
N LEU A 172 -6.54 -7.87 -15.89
CA LEU A 172 -7.82 -8.06 -15.21
C LEU A 172 -8.80 -6.98 -15.69
N VAL A 173 -9.94 -7.39 -16.21
CA VAL A 173 -10.97 -6.48 -16.73
C VAL A 173 -12.29 -6.69 -16.01
N ALA A 174 -12.81 -5.65 -15.37
CA ALA A 174 -14.16 -5.63 -14.83
C ALA A 174 -15.15 -5.34 -15.94
N LYS A 175 -16.11 -6.24 -16.17
CA LYS A 175 -17.17 -6.10 -17.20
C LYS A 175 -18.55 -6.15 -16.56
N ASP A 176 -19.52 -5.59 -17.27
CA ASP A 176 -20.94 -5.63 -16.89
C ASP A 176 -21.21 -5.08 -15.49
N ILE A 177 -20.49 -4.02 -15.10
CA ILE A 177 -20.67 -3.34 -13.81
C ILE A 177 -22.08 -2.73 -13.80
N ARG A 178 -22.93 -3.21 -12.88
CA ARG A 178 -24.27 -2.65 -12.63
C ARG A 178 -24.23 -1.95 -11.27
N LEU A 179 -24.60 -0.67 -11.25
CA LEU A 179 -24.78 0.15 -10.06
C LEU A 179 -26.21 0.14 -9.61
#